data_ce12f15484a1bb327f8c4f3d31dd22c6
#
_entry.id   ce12f15484a1bb327f8c4f3d31dd22c6
#
_cell.length_a   1.000
_cell.length_b   1.000
_cell.length_c   1.000
_cell.angle_alpha   90.00
_cell.angle_beta   90.00
_cell.angle_gamma   90.00
#
_symmetry.space_group_name_H-M   'P 1'
#
loop_
_entity.id
_entity.type
_entity.pdbx_description
1 polymer ?
#
loop_
_entity_poly.entity_id
_entity_poly.type
_entity_poly.pdbx_seq_one_letter_code
_entity_poly.pdbx_strand_id
1 'polypeptide(L)'
;QRQMCIRDRHDIHIQLEVRPDLLAAYNDKYGKNYQIPPADSYSLSSTEATILAGYNTSSEIGFTVTSVSEFAEGVTYCVPVSIKTVSGGMTVLEPSRTLFIVLKTPVISKAIYLGSSNIYKVTSFQENSDLAALPQLTLEARVYMLGFQTRDPYISSIMGIEGICGVRFGDVKVDPDCIQICHDSYQPAATDKPFDKEKWYHVAAVWTGSSWDIYINGQYATGVETQGETIDLTSDNSGGFYLGASYGGGRTLNGYVAECRVWTRALSQSEIANNMNYVDPTSDGLLAYWRMNAWEPNDSGSGNIVRDLTGHGYDAVGGSSNPTMMDTKWN
;
A
#
# COMPACT_ATOMS: atom_id res chain seq x y z
N GLN A 1 52.02 -19.38 9.76
CA GLN A 1 50.59 -19.37 9.50
C GLN A 1 50.16 -20.74 9.00
N ARG A 2 49.57 -21.57 9.87
CA ARG A 2 48.90 -22.80 9.44
C ARG A 2 47.55 -22.39 8.90
N GLN A 3 47.40 -22.33 7.61
CA GLN A 3 46.15 -22.37 6.93
C GLN A 3 45.51 -23.74 7.24
N MET A 4 44.56 -23.74 8.17
CA MET A 4 43.78 -24.93 8.50
C MET A 4 42.80 -25.12 7.36
N CYS A 5 43.23 -25.80 6.29
CA CYS A 5 42.34 -26.37 5.30
C CYS A 5 41.57 -27.49 5.99
N ILE A 6 40.39 -27.23 6.48
CA ILE A 6 39.38 -28.25 6.77
C ILE A 6 38.98 -28.79 5.40
N ARG A 7 39.72 -29.73 4.87
CA ARG A 7 39.28 -30.55 3.75
C ARG A 7 38.49 -31.67 4.39
N ASP A 8 37.17 -31.57 4.26
CA ASP A 8 36.31 -32.68 4.63
C ASP A 8 36.74 -33.91 3.81
N ARG A 9 37.07 -34.97 4.54
CA ARG A 9 37.58 -36.22 3.93
C ARG A 9 36.44 -37.10 3.43
N HIS A 10 35.21 -36.68 3.65
CA HIS A 10 33.99 -37.40 3.32
C HIS A 10 33.00 -36.48 2.65
N ASP A 11 32.12 -37.04 1.83
CA ASP A 11 31.00 -36.33 1.26
C ASP A 11 30.04 -35.88 2.35
N ILE A 12 29.51 -34.68 2.19
CA ILE A 12 28.49 -34.10 3.09
C ILE A 12 27.15 -34.19 2.38
N HIS A 13 26.26 -34.99 2.91
CA HIS A 13 24.90 -35.10 2.40
C HIS A 13 23.99 -34.13 3.16
N ILE A 14 23.23 -33.33 2.42
CA ILE A 14 22.31 -32.32 2.92
C ILE A 14 20.90 -32.67 2.44
N GLN A 15 19.93 -32.66 3.36
CA GLN A 15 18.54 -32.84 3.05
C GLN A 15 17.81 -31.51 3.31
N LEU A 16 16.98 -31.08 2.36
CA LEU A 16 16.14 -29.90 2.44
C LEU A 16 14.69 -30.28 2.67
N GLU A 17 13.93 -29.39 3.26
CA GLU A 17 12.48 -29.49 3.37
C GLU A 17 11.83 -28.11 3.27
N VAL A 18 10.59 -28.05 2.77
CA VAL A 18 9.76 -26.85 2.84
C VAL A 18 9.09 -26.79 4.20
N ARG A 19 9.17 -25.64 4.88
CA ARG A 19 8.72 -25.41 6.26
C ARG A 19 7.69 -24.27 6.34
N PRO A 20 6.43 -24.51 5.89
CA PRO A 20 5.37 -23.49 5.94
C PRO A 20 5.11 -22.96 7.36
N ASP A 21 5.32 -23.80 8.37
CA ASP A 21 5.15 -23.49 9.79
C ASP A 21 6.07 -22.35 10.28
N LEU A 22 7.18 -22.08 9.58
CA LEU A 22 8.09 -20.98 9.94
C LEU A 22 7.61 -19.61 9.45
N LEU A 23 6.61 -19.55 8.57
CA LEU A 23 6.19 -18.30 7.94
C LEU A 23 5.54 -17.32 8.92
N ALA A 24 4.73 -17.80 9.85
CA ALA A 24 4.07 -16.95 10.85
C ALA A 24 5.11 -16.17 11.69
N ALA A 25 6.11 -16.87 12.23
CA ALA A 25 7.17 -16.25 13.00
C ALA A 25 8.04 -15.29 12.16
N TYR A 26 8.23 -15.58 10.87
CA TYR A 26 8.89 -14.67 9.96
C TYR A 26 8.07 -13.39 9.74
N ASN A 27 6.77 -13.51 9.48
CA ASN A 27 5.86 -12.38 9.31
C ASN A 27 5.86 -11.48 10.55
N ASP A 28 5.69 -12.06 11.73
CA ASP A 28 5.70 -11.32 13.00
C ASP A 28 7.03 -10.55 13.20
N LYS A 29 8.15 -11.23 12.98
CA LYS A 29 9.49 -10.64 13.17
C LYS A 29 9.77 -9.46 12.24
N TYR A 30 9.29 -9.53 10.99
CA TYR A 30 9.63 -8.55 9.95
C TYR A 30 8.44 -7.66 9.54
N GLY A 31 7.32 -7.73 10.26
CA GLY A 31 6.10 -6.96 9.95
C GLY A 31 5.58 -7.26 8.56
N LYS A 32 5.54 -8.55 8.16
CA LYS A 32 5.06 -9.00 6.84
C LYS A 32 3.71 -9.68 6.96
N ASN A 33 3.01 -9.78 5.83
CA ASN A 33 1.73 -10.48 5.69
C ASN A 33 1.78 -11.56 4.59
N TYR A 34 2.96 -12.16 4.38
CA TYR A 34 3.15 -13.15 3.34
C TYR A 34 2.33 -14.41 3.60
N GLN A 35 1.87 -15.04 2.50
CA GLN A 35 1.11 -16.28 2.53
C GLN A 35 1.91 -17.43 1.91
N ILE A 36 1.54 -18.67 2.24
CA ILE A 36 2.09 -19.84 1.55
C ILE A 36 1.39 -19.95 0.18
N PRO A 37 2.16 -20.09 -0.92
CA PRO A 37 1.55 -20.23 -2.23
C PRO A 37 0.86 -21.60 -2.39
N PRO A 38 -0.07 -21.76 -3.35
CA PRO A 38 -0.65 -23.06 -3.71
C PRO A 38 0.45 -24.10 -3.97
N ALA A 39 0.25 -25.35 -3.53
CA ALA A 39 1.28 -26.38 -3.55
C ALA A 39 1.86 -26.66 -4.95
N ASP A 40 1.02 -26.59 -5.99
CA ASP A 40 1.39 -26.89 -7.37
C ASP A 40 1.99 -25.69 -8.12
N SER A 41 2.15 -24.55 -7.44
CA SER A 41 2.66 -23.32 -8.05
C SER A 41 4.18 -23.24 -8.14
N TYR A 42 4.90 -24.14 -7.48
CA TYR A 42 6.37 -24.17 -7.50
C TYR A 42 6.91 -25.61 -7.36
N SER A 43 8.19 -25.78 -7.69
CA SER A 43 8.91 -27.02 -7.49
C SER A 43 10.38 -26.78 -7.17
N LEU A 44 10.97 -27.71 -6.44
CA LEU A 44 12.42 -27.82 -6.25
C LEU A 44 12.96 -28.92 -7.20
N SER A 45 14.09 -28.67 -7.86
CA SER A 45 14.72 -29.68 -8.73
C SER A 45 15.22 -30.91 -7.94
N SER A 46 15.54 -30.73 -6.66
CA SER A 46 15.90 -31.78 -5.71
C SER A 46 15.66 -31.29 -4.27
N THR A 47 15.38 -32.22 -3.36
CA THR A 47 15.42 -31.99 -1.91
C THR A 47 16.71 -32.49 -1.27
N GLU A 48 17.66 -32.95 -2.06
CA GLU A 48 18.93 -33.46 -1.59
C GLU A 48 20.08 -32.80 -2.34
N ALA A 49 21.16 -32.52 -1.62
CA ALA A 49 22.42 -32.00 -2.16
C ALA A 49 23.61 -32.72 -1.52
N THR A 50 24.68 -32.83 -2.29
CA THR A 50 25.94 -33.41 -1.78
C THR A 50 27.10 -32.46 -2.06
N ILE A 51 27.87 -32.14 -1.04
CA ILE A 51 29.17 -31.50 -1.18
C ILE A 51 30.20 -32.63 -1.20
N LEU A 52 30.87 -32.83 -2.32
CA LEU A 52 31.86 -33.88 -2.49
C LEU A 52 33.12 -33.59 -1.66
N ALA A 53 33.78 -34.62 -1.22
CA ALA A 53 35.04 -34.52 -0.48
C ALA A 53 36.05 -33.62 -1.21
N GLY A 54 36.58 -32.63 -0.50
CA GLY A 54 37.49 -31.63 -1.04
C GLY A 54 36.88 -30.44 -1.76
N TYR A 55 35.54 -30.38 -1.89
CA TYR A 55 34.81 -29.24 -2.39
C TYR A 55 34.13 -28.46 -1.25
N ASN A 56 33.71 -27.23 -1.53
CA ASN A 56 33.05 -26.34 -0.56
C ASN A 56 31.62 -25.94 -1.01
N THR A 57 31.16 -26.47 -2.13
CA THR A 57 29.84 -26.22 -2.68
C THR A 57 29.23 -27.52 -3.19
N SER A 58 27.90 -27.61 -3.13
CA SER A 58 27.14 -28.69 -3.77
C SER A 58 26.80 -28.34 -5.24
N SER A 59 26.19 -29.28 -5.93
CA SER A 59 25.41 -28.96 -7.15
C SER A 59 24.28 -27.98 -6.83
N GLU A 60 23.84 -27.21 -7.82
CA GLU A 60 22.71 -26.28 -7.71
C GLU A 60 21.40 -27.02 -7.48
N ILE A 61 20.56 -26.45 -6.65
CA ILE A 61 19.15 -26.83 -6.52
C ILE A 61 18.30 -25.70 -7.08
N GLY A 62 17.58 -25.98 -8.16
CA GLY A 62 16.69 -25.02 -8.80
C GLY A 62 15.36 -24.89 -8.07
N PHE A 63 14.92 -23.67 -7.85
CA PHE A 63 13.54 -23.36 -7.48
C PHE A 63 12.83 -22.83 -8.72
N THR A 64 11.72 -23.45 -9.11
CA THR A 64 10.95 -23.07 -10.32
C THR A 64 9.53 -22.72 -9.96
N VAL A 65 9.05 -21.56 -10.38
CA VAL A 65 7.62 -21.22 -10.33
C VAL A 65 6.95 -21.88 -11.54
N THR A 66 6.03 -22.79 -11.30
CA THR A 66 5.35 -23.60 -12.33
C THR A 66 4.07 -22.95 -12.81
N SER A 67 3.36 -22.24 -11.94
CA SER A 67 2.12 -21.53 -12.27
C SER A 67 1.89 -20.36 -11.29
N VAL A 68 1.27 -19.31 -11.79
CA VAL A 68 0.76 -18.19 -11.00
C VAL A 68 -0.76 -17.98 -11.17
N SER A 69 -1.43 -18.93 -11.82
CA SER A 69 -2.87 -18.80 -12.16
C SER A 69 -3.80 -18.73 -10.95
N GLU A 70 -3.38 -19.28 -9.83
CA GLU A 70 -4.12 -19.28 -8.56
C GLU A 70 -3.61 -18.24 -7.55
N PHE A 71 -2.67 -17.39 -7.98
CA PHE A 71 -2.19 -16.32 -7.12
C PHE A 71 -3.25 -15.22 -7.02
N ALA A 72 -3.64 -14.93 -5.79
CA ALA A 72 -4.57 -13.83 -5.52
C ALA A 72 -3.89 -12.47 -5.81
N GLU A 73 -4.66 -11.53 -6.32
CA GLU A 73 -4.17 -10.20 -6.65
C GLU A 73 -3.67 -9.49 -5.38
N GLY A 74 -2.51 -8.84 -5.49
CA GLY A 74 -1.90 -8.10 -4.39
C GLY A 74 -1.28 -8.95 -3.28
N VAL A 75 -1.48 -10.25 -3.28
CA VAL A 75 -0.89 -11.16 -2.29
C VAL A 75 0.58 -11.42 -2.61
N THR A 76 1.42 -11.29 -1.59
CA THR A 76 2.82 -11.72 -1.64
C THR A 76 2.94 -13.08 -0.99
N TYR A 77 3.52 -14.03 -1.70
CA TYR A 77 3.74 -15.39 -1.23
C TYR A 77 5.17 -15.60 -0.79
N CYS A 78 5.39 -16.57 0.11
CA CYS A 78 6.74 -16.92 0.55
C CYS A 78 6.85 -18.42 0.83
N VAL A 79 7.92 -19.03 0.30
CA VAL A 79 8.23 -20.44 0.51
C VAL A 79 9.47 -20.53 1.39
N PRO A 80 9.35 -20.94 2.67
CA PRO A 80 10.51 -21.22 3.53
C PRO A 80 11.12 -22.57 3.17
N VAL A 81 12.36 -22.57 2.68
CA VAL A 81 13.14 -23.79 2.41
C VAL A 81 14.25 -23.91 3.43
N SER A 82 14.28 -25.00 4.17
CA SER A 82 15.16 -25.20 5.31
C SER A 82 16.06 -26.41 5.13
N ILE A 83 17.28 -26.35 5.66
CA ILE A 83 18.14 -27.51 5.83
C ILE A 83 17.55 -28.38 6.94
N LYS A 84 17.09 -29.59 6.58
CA LYS A 84 16.55 -30.58 7.50
C LYS A 84 17.65 -31.30 8.25
N THR A 85 18.54 -31.92 7.51
CA THR A 85 19.66 -32.69 8.07
C THR A 85 20.95 -32.46 7.29
N VAL A 86 22.08 -32.61 7.98
CA VAL A 86 23.42 -32.59 7.40
C VAL A 86 24.22 -33.77 7.97
N SER A 87 24.92 -34.50 7.11
CA SER A 87 25.83 -35.60 7.53
C SER A 87 27.25 -35.11 7.80
N GLY A 88 28.14 -36.04 8.12
CA GLY A 88 29.58 -35.78 8.20
C GLY A 88 30.02 -35.01 9.45
N GLY A 89 29.24 -34.98 10.52
CA GLY A 89 29.56 -34.27 11.75
C GLY A 89 29.58 -32.75 11.66
N MET A 90 29.02 -32.20 10.58
CA MET A 90 28.88 -30.77 10.37
C MET A 90 27.68 -30.22 11.14
N THR A 91 27.79 -28.97 11.56
CA THR A 91 26.69 -28.22 12.20
C THR A 91 26.17 -27.16 11.26
N VAL A 92 24.85 -26.98 11.24
CA VAL A 92 24.20 -25.90 10.46
C VAL A 92 24.31 -24.60 11.24
N LEU A 93 24.67 -23.52 10.55
CA LEU A 93 24.58 -22.18 11.10
C LEU A 93 23.10 -21.78 11.19
N GLU A 94 22.53 -21.82 12.39
CA GLU A 94 21.09 -21.64 12.62
C GLU A 94 20.49 -20.37 12.01
N PRO A 95 21.12 -19.17 12.06
CA PRO A 95 20.59 -17.97 11.43
C PRO A 95 20.47 -18.06 9.89
N SER A 96 21.17 -19.01 9.26
CA SER A 96 21.17 -19.23 7.80
C SER A 96 20.55 -20.56 7.40
N ARG A 97 19.91 -21.28 8.34
CA ARG A 97 19.28 -22.58 8.09
C ARG A 97 18.17 -22.52 7.06
N THR A 98 17.41 -21.44 7.04
CA THR A 98 16.20 -21.28 6.23
C THR A 98 16.34 -20.13 5.25
N LEU A 99 16.08 -20.41 3.99
CA LEU A 99 15.92 -19.42 2.93
C LEU A 99 14.42 -19.14 2.73
N PHE A 100 14.02 -17.88 2.80
CA PHE A 100 12.65 -17.43 2.55
C PHE A 100 12.57 -16.91 1.12
N ILE A 101 11.95 -17.69 0.21
CA ILE A 101 11.83 -17.36 -1.21
C ILE A 101 10.50 -16.62 -1.41
N VAL A 102 10.60 -15.34 -1.74
CA VAL A 102 9.43 -14.46 -1.91
C VAL A 102 8.97 -14.45 -3.37
N LEU A 103 7.67 -14.68 -3.57
CA LEU A 103 7.01 -14.68 -4.88
C LEU A 103 5.95 -13.58 -4.89
N LYS A 104 5.96 -12.75 -5.93
CA LYS A 104 5.03 -11.65 -6.10
C LYS A 104 4.65 -11.50 -7.56
N THR A 105 3.36 -11.34 -7.84
CA THR A 105 2.87 -10.96 -9.17
C THR A 105 2.63 -9.46 -9.24
N PRO A 106 2.90 -8.80 -10.36
CA PRO A 106 2.54 -7.40 -10.53
C PRO A 106 1.01 -7.23 -10.50
N VAL A 107 0.54 -6.20 -9.83
CA VAL A 107 -0.84 -5.75 -9.93
C VAL A 107 -0.97 -4.91 -11.20
N ILE A 108 -1.74 -5.40 -12.17
CA ILE A 108 -2.04 -4.69 -13.41
C ILE A 108 -3.41 -4.05 -13.27
N SER A 109 -3.48 -2.73 -13.39
CA SER A 109 -4.69 -1.97 -13.13
C SER A 109 -4.75 -0.72 -14.02
N LYS A 110 -5.63 0.21 -13.67
CA LYS A 110 -5.74 1.54 -14.28
C LYS A 110 -5.81 2.60 -13.20
N ALA A 111 -5.68 3.85 -13.60
CA ALA A 111 -5.87 5.02 -12.76
C ALA A 111 -6.70 6.06 -13.50
N ILE A 112 -7.55 6.79 -12.77
CA ILE A 112 -8.38 7.86 -13.32
C ILE A 112 -7.65 9.20 -13.17
N TYR A 113 -7.71 10.03 -14.23
CA TYR A 113 -7.27 11.43 -14.16
C TYR A 113 -8.26 12.26 -13.35
N LEU A 114 -7.74 13.00 -12.38
CA LEU A 114 -8.43 14.02 -11.61
C LEU A 114 -7.92 15.42 -11.95
N GLY A 115 -8.84 16.34 -12.14
CA GLY A 115 -8.58 17.72 -12.49
C GLY A 115 -9.87 18.53 -12.49
N SER A 116 -9.86 19.79 -12.96
CA SER A 116 -11.00 20.70 -12.92
C SER A 116 -12.26 20.17 -13.64
N SER A 117 -12.10 19.27 -14.62
CA SER A 117 -13.21 18.67 -15.38
C SER A 117 -13.70 17.34 -14.79
N ASN A 118 -12.95 16.75 -13.85
CA ASN A 118 -13.28 15.47 -13.24
C ASN A 118 -12.79 15.42 -11.81
N ILE A 119 -13.70 15.67 -10.89
CA ILE A 119 -13.55 15.52 -9.44
C ILE A 119 -14.65 14.60 -8.96
N TYR A 120 -14.47 13.93 -7.84
CA TYR A 120 -15.48 13.06 -7.26
C TYR A 120 -15.94 13.60 -5.90
N LYS A 121 -17.21 13.38 -5.58
CA LYS A 121 -17.82 13.68 -4.29
C LYS A 121 -18.44 12.41 -3.71
N VAL A 122 -18.29 12.22 -2.41
CA VAL A 122 -18.89 11.11 -1.65
C VAL A 122 -19.89 11.71 -0.66
N THR A 123 -21.17 11.81 -1.07
CA THR A 123 -22.22 12.43 -0.24
C THR A 123 -22.80 11.46 0.78
N SER A 124 -22.72 10.16 0.53
CA SER A 124 -23.29 9.11 1.38
C SER A 124 -22.64 9.01 2.78
N PHE A 125 -21.45 9.57 2.98
CA PHE A 125 -20.88 9.71 4.32
C PHE A 125 -21.76 10.55 5.25
N GLN A 126 -22.43 11.59 4.71
CA GLN A 126 -23.30 12.49 5.46
C GLN A 126 -24.58 11.81 5.99
N GLU A 127 -24.92 10.66 5.43
CA GLU A 127 -26.14 9.90 5.79
C GLU A 127 -25.91 8.91 6.93
N ASN A 128 -24.64 8.66 7.32
CA ASN A 128 -24.27 7.71 8.35
C ASN A 128 -23.76 8.40 9.61
N SER A 129 -24.61 8.53 10.62
CA SER A 129 -24.28 9.18 11.91
C SER A 129 -23.14 8.53 12.67
N ASP A 130 -22.82 7.26 12.43
CA ASP A 130 -21.70 6.57 13.10
C ASP A 130 -20.34 7.13 12.67
N LEU A 131 -20.30 7.88 11.57
CA LEU A 131 -19.11 8.53 11.03
C LEU A 131 -18.88 9.96 11.59
N ALA A 132 -19.76 10.45 12.46
CA ALA A 132 -19.68 11.83 12.98
C ALA A 132 -18.59 12.02 14.05
N ALA A 133 -18.05 10.94 14.63
CA ALA A 133 -17.07 11.03 15.72
C ALA A 133 -16.11 9.83 15.70
N LEU A 134 -15.33 9.71 14.64
CA LEU A 134 -14.37 8.63 14.50
C LEU A 134 -13.14 8.87 15.41
N PRO A 135 -12.81 7.91 16.30
CA PRO A 135 -11.64 8.05 17.17
C PRO A 135 -10.32 7.89 16.43
N GLN A 136 -10.34 7.22 15.29
CA GLN A 136 -9.19 6.98 14.43
C GLN A 136 -9.62 7.03 12.96
N LEU A 137 -8.67 7.37 12.09
CA LEU A 137 -8.91 7.41 10.64
C LEU A 137 -7.61 7.15 9.89
N THR A 138 -7.69 6.48 8.77
CA THR A 138 -6.60 6.50 7.78
C THR A 138 -7.17 6.81 6.40
N LEU A 139 -6.54 7.73 5.69
CA LEU A 139 -6.80 8.04 4.28
C LEU A 139 -5.58 7.62 3.46
N GLU A 140 -5.79 6.85 2.40
CA GLU A 140 -4.72 6.38 1.51
C GLU A 140 -5.07 6.66 0.05
N ALA A 141 -4.06 6.97 -0.74
CA ALA A 141 -4.16 7.03 -2.20
C ALA A 141 -2.82 6.79 -2.88
N ARG A 142 -2.83 6.27 -4.09
CA ARG A 142 -1.72 6.37 -5.03
C ARG A 142 -1.93 7.58 -5.92
N VAL A 143 -0.88 8.39 -6.09
CA VAL A 143 -0.95 9.63 -6.86
C VAL A 143 0.19 9.73 -7.86
N TYR A 144 -0.12 10.27 -9.04
CA TYR A 144 0.82 10.56 -10.11
C TYR A 144 0.53 11.96 -10.61
N MET A 145 1.34 12.93 -10.19
CA MET A 145 1.10 14.34 -10.47
C MET A 145 1.63 14.72 -11.85
N LEU A 146 0.79 15.33 -12.67
CA LEU A 146 1.18 15.98 -13.93
C LEU A 146 1.63 17.42 -13.71
N GLY A 147 1.14 18.05 -12.65
CA GLY A 147 1.50 19.41 -12.28
C GLY A 147 0.94 19.79 -10.92
N PHE A 148 1.55 20.78 -10.32
CA PHE A 148 1.12 21.38 -9.07
C PHE A 148 0.56 22.78 -9.33
N GLN A 149 -0.28 23.28 -8.40
CA GLN A 149 -0.85 24.62 -8.53
C GLN A 149 0.26 25.70 -8.47
N THR A 150 0.17 26.66 -9.37
CA THR A 150 1.11 27.78 -9.47
C THR A 150 0.52 29.12 -9.02
N ARG A 151 -0.74 29.11 -8.59
CA ARG A 151 -1.48 30.32 -8.13
C ARG A 151 -1.86 30.15 -6.66
N ASP A 152 -1.79 31.25 -5.95
CA ASP A 152 -2.28 31.34 -4.57
C ASP A 152 -3.71 30.77 -4.45
N PRO A 153 -3.94 29.89 -3.46
CA PRO A 153 -3.11 29.42 -2.33
C PRO A 153 -2.20 28.20 -2.62
N TYR A 154 -1.90 27.88 -3.88
CA TYR A 154 -0.98 26.80 -4.31
C TYR A 154 -1.46 25.37 -3.97
N ILE A 155 -2.71 25.18 -3.65
CA ILE A 155 -3.27 23.92 -3.13
C ILE A 155 -3.76 23.02 -4.28
N SER A 156 -3.36 21.74 -4.23
CA SER A 156 -3.90 20.63 -5.05
C SER A 156 -4.39 19.52 -4.11
N SER A 157 -5.71 19.33 -4.00
CA SER A 157 -6.29 18.40 -3.03
C SER A 157 -6.37 16.98 -3.59
N ILE A 158 -5.94 16.00 -2.80
CA ILE A 158 -6.01 14.57 -3.14
C ILE A 158 -7.37 14.01 -2.71
N MET A 159 -7.69 14.08 -1.42
CA MET A 159 -8.94 13.56 -0.87
C MET A 159 -9.23 14.13 0.52
N GLY A 160 -10.48 14.01 0.95
CA GLY A 160 -10.90 14.36 2.31
C GLY A 160 -11.84 15.55 2.38
N ILE A 161 -12.03 16.08 3.60
CA ILE A 161 -12.85 17.25 3.92
C ILE A 161 -11.93 18.39 4.36
N GLU A 162 -12.06 19.53 3.72
CA GLU A 162 -11.28 20.74 4.05
C GLU A 162 -11.45 21.13 5.52
N GLY A 163 -10.35 21.34 6.23
CA GLY A 163 -10.35 21.71 7.66
C GLY A 163 -10.64 20.56 8.63
N ILE A 164 -11.04 19.37 8.16
CA ILE A 164 -11.36 18.20 9.00
C ILE A 164 -10.32 17.10 8.84
N CYS A 165 -10.09 16.62 7.59
CA CYS A 165 -9.17 15.52 7.28
C CYS A 165 -8.66 15.60 5.83
N GLY A 166 -8.44 16.80 5.32
CA GLY A 166 -7.98 16.99 3.94
C GLY A 166 -6.53 16.56 3.74
N VAL A 167 -6.27 15.75 2.72
CA VAL A 167 -4.92 15.40 2.25
C VAL A 167 -4.67 16.14 0.95
N ARG A 168 -3.62 16.97 0.92
CA ARG A 168 -3.38 17.92 -0.18
C ARG A 168 -1.90 18.17 -0.41
N PHE A 169 -1.57 18.73 -1.54
CA PHE A 169 -0.29 19.35 -1.84
C PHE A 169 -0.38 20.87 -1.68
N GLY A 170 0.68 21.46 -1.16
CA GLY A 170 0.86 22.91 -1.11
C GLY A 170 -0.04 23.67 -0.15
N ASP A 171 0.37 24.86 0.16
CA ASP A 171 -0.38 25.91 0.86
C ASP A 171 0.42 27.21 0.71
N VAL A 172 -0.07 28.33 1.25
CA VAL A 172 0.64 29.64 1.27
C VAL A 172 2.06 29.53 1.88
N LYS A 173 2.26 28.60 2.84
CA LYS A 173 3.54 28.37 3.54
C LYS A 173 4.15 26.99 3.27
N VAL A 174 3.61 26.23 2.36
CA VAL A 174 4.06 24.88 2.00
C VAL A 174 4.24 24.83 0.48
N ASP A 175 5.40 24.40 0.03
CA ASP A 175 5.70 24.33 -1.39
C ASP A 175 4.65 23.47 -2.13
N PRO A 176 4.30 23.84 -3.37
CA PRO A 176 3.20 23.19 -4.10
C PRO A 176 3.37 21.69 -4.34
N ASP A 177 4.57 21.17 -4.26
CA ASP A 177 4.96 19.78 -4.44
C ASP A 177 5.14 19.00 -3.13
N CYS A 178 4.88 19.64 -1.98
CA CYS A 178 4.96 19.02 -0.66
C CYS A 178 3.57 18.67 -0.15
N ILE A 179 3.44 17.44 0.39
CA ILE A 179 2.18 16.94 0.94
C ILE A 179 1.91 17.51 2.32
N GLN A 180 0.64 17.82 2.60
CA GLN A 180 0.14 18.36 3.86
C GLN A 180 -1.20 17.71 4.24
N ILE A 181 -1.45 17.57 5.54
CA ILE A 181 -2.80 17.34 6.10
C ILE A 181 -3.42 18.68 6.45
N CYS A 182 -4.68 18.87 6.09
CA CYS A 182 -5.48 20.03 6.44
C CYS A 182 -6.51 19.66 7.49
N HIS A 183 -6.22 19.95 8.76
CA HIS A 183 -7.11 19.78 9.89
C HIS A 183 -7.01 21.01 10.77
N ASP A 184 -8.01 21.88 10.76
CA ASP A 184 -8.11 23.13 11.56
C ASP A 184 -6.75 23.71 12.03
N SER A 185 -6.40 23.46 13.30
CA SER A 185 -5.16 23.95 13.92
C SER A 185 -3.94 23.06 13.69
N TYR A 186 -4.11 21.85 13.15
CA TYR A 186 -3.05 20.85 12.98
C TYR A 186 -2.82 20.54 11.50
N GLN A 187 -1.74 21.08 10.95
CA GLN A 187 -1.46 21.00 9.53
C GLN A 187 -0.03 20.51 9.28
N PRO A 188 0.31 19.26 9.64
CA PRO A 188 1.65 18.74 9.37
C PRO A 188 1.91 18.66 7.86
N ALA A 189 3.13 19.03 7.45
CA ALA A 189 3.54 18.99 6.06
C ALA A 189 4.94 18.40 5.93
N ALA A 190 5.15 17.51 4.96
CA ALA A 190 6.44 16.90 4.66
C ALA A 190 7.27 17.81 3.72
N THR A 191 7.74 18.93 4.23
CA THR A 191 8.40 20.00 3.46
C THR A 191 9.80 19.65 2.97
N ASP A 192 10.41 18.61 3.53
CA ASP A 192 11.72 18.07 3.12
C ASP A 192 11.62 16.92 2.10
N LYS A 193 10.40 16.59 1.66
CA LYS A 193 10.12 15.47 0.76
C LYS A 193 9.23 15.89 -0.42
N PRO A 194 9.72 16.75 -1.33
CA PRO A 194 8.97 17.19 -2.49
C PRO A 194 8.69 16.00 -3.42
N PHE A 195 7.54 16.04 -4.10
CA PHE A 195 7.13 15.02 -5.07
C PHE A 195 7.58 15.43 -6.47
N ASP A 196 8.18 14.48 -7.18
CA ASP A 196 8.44 14.62 -8.60
C ASP A 196 7.13 14.53 -9.40
N LYS A 197 7.02 15.26 -10.49
CA LYS A 197 5.99 15.04 -11.50
C LYS A 197 6.25 13.73 -12.23
N GLU A 198 5.17 13.15 -12.76
CA GLU A 198 5.22 11.96 -13.61
C GLU A 198 5.86 10.74 -12.89
N LYS A 199 5.64 10.67 -11.58
CA LYS A 199 6.11 9.57 -10.75
C LYS A 199 5.01 9.13 -9.78
N TRP A 200 4.85 7.83 -9.63
CA TRP A 200 3.90 7.28 -8.68
C TRP A 200 4.41 7.33 -7.25
N TYR A 201 3.56 7.79 -6.37
CA TYR A 201 3.75 7.74 -4.92
C TYR A 201 2.51 7.13 -4.28
N HIS A 202 2.71 6.40 -3.19
CA HIS A 202 1.65 6.06 -2.25
C HIS A 202 1.71 7.04 -1.09
N VAL A 203 0.57 7.58 -0.71
CA VAL A 203 0.42 8.48 0.43
C VAL A 203 -0.58 7.91 1.42
N ALA A 204 -0.29 8.04 2.71
CA ALA A 204 -1.25 7.75 3.77
C ALA A 204 -1.20 8.85 4.82
N ALA A 205 -2.38 9.29 5.25
CA ALA A 205 -2.59 10.21 6.36
C ALA A 205 -3.31 9.44 7.47
N VAL A 206 -2.68 9.32 8.63
CA VAL A 206 -3.15 8.51 9.75
C VAL A 206 -3.49 9.40 10.93
N TRP A 207 -4.76 9.38 11.35
CA TRP A 207 -5.23 9.93 12.61
C TRP A 207 -5.26 8.83 13.67
N THR A 208 -4.43 8.97 14.70
CA THR A 208 -4.32 7.96 15.77
C THR A 208 -5.28 8.19 16.92
N GLY A 209 -5.98 9.31 16.92
CA GLY A 209 -6.74 9.83 18.07
C GLY A 209 -5.98 10.88 18.90
N SER A 210 -4.67 10.99 18.70
CA SER A 210 -3.80 11.96 19.40
C SER A 210 -2.68 12.52 18.53
N SER A 211 -2.52 12.04 17.31
CA SER A 211 -1.57 12.57 16.32
C SER A 211 -2.10 12.44 14.91
N TRP A 212 -1.63 13.32 14.02
CA TRP A 212 -1.66 13.16 12.59
C TRP A 212 -0.29 12.77 12.07
N ASP A 213 -0.22 11.65 11.35
CA ASP A 213 1.01 11.12 10.76
C ASP A 213 0.88 11.00 9.25
N ILE A 214 1.93 11.40 8.52
CA ILE A 214 2.03 11.27 7.06
C ILE A 214 3.04 10.17 6.72
N TYR A 215 2.64 9.27 5.83
CA TYR A 215 3.49 8.24 5.26
C TYR A 215 3.59 8.44 3.73
N ILE A 216 4.80 8.32 3.19
CA ILE A 216 5.08 8.37 1.76
C ILE A 216 5.78 7.06 1.37
N ASN A 217 5.20 6.32 0.43
CA ASN A 217 5.68 5.01 -0.02
C ASN A 217 5.94 4.03 1.15
N GLY A 218 5.01 4.01 2.13
CA GLY A 218 5.07 3.14 3.29
C GLY A 218 6.11 3.55 4.36
N GLN A 219 6.76 4.71 4.21
CA GLN A 219 7.71 5.23 5.18
C GLN A 219 7.14 6.46 5.88
N TYR A 220 7.32 6.52 7.21
CA TYR A 220 6.97 7.72 7.97
C TYR A 220 7.70 8.95 7.44
N ALA A 221 6.96 10.00 7.20
CA ALA A 221 7.48 11.25 6.66
C ALA A 221 7.53 12.36 7.71
N THR A 222 6.40 12.64 8.33
CA THR A 222 6.26 13.66 9.38
C THR A 222 4.96 13.45 10.13
N GLY A 223 4.77 14.13 11.24
CA GLY A 223 3.52 14.12 12.01
C GLY A 223 3.47 15.25 13.01
N VAL A 224 2.32 15.38 13.67
CA VAL A 224 2.10 16.34 14.75
C VAL A 224 1.22 15.71 15.82
N GLU A 225 1.62 15.85 17.08
CA GLU A 225 0.80 15.53 18.24
C GLU A 225 -0.35 16.53 18.39
N THR A 226 -1.50 16.05 18.82
CA THR A 226 -2.73 16.84 19.01
C THR A 226 -3.31 16.60 20.40
N GLN A 227 -4.43 17.25 20.71
CA GLN A 227 -5.06 17.12 22.05
C GLN A 227 -6.12 16.01 22.14
N GLY A 228 -6.21 15.16 21.12
CA GLY A 228 -7.19 14.06 21.10
C GLY A 228 -8.60 14.55 20.75
N GLU A 229 -8.94 14.44 19.49
CA GLU A 229 -10.25 14.82 18.93
C GLU A 229 -10.83 13.64 18.19
N THR A 230 -12.05 13.75 17.73
CA THR A 230 -12.66 12.80 16.80
C THR A 230 -12.81 13.43 15.43
N ILE A 231 -12.77 12.61 14.39
CA ILE A 231 -12.95 13.07 13.01
C ILE A 231 -14.41 12.87 12.60
N ASP A 232 -15.02 13.94 12.09
CA ASP A 232 -16.37 13.94 11.57
C ASP A 232 -16.34 13.83 10.03
N LEU A 233 -16.59 12.64 9.50
CA LEU A 233 -16.74 12.42 8.05
C LEU A 233 -18.13 12.80 7.52
N THR A 234 -19.11 13.09 8.39
CA THR A 234 -20.45 13.53 7.99
C THR A 234 -20.50 15.02 7.71
N SER A 235 -19.45 15.76 8.06
CA SER A 235 -19.37 17.20 7.89
C SER A 235 -19.54 17.62 6.44
N ASP A 236 -20.36 18.65 6.21
CA ASP A 236 -20.52 19.31 4.92
C ASP A 236 -19.57 20.52 4.75
N ASN A 237 -18.61 20.66 5.66
CA ASN A 237 -17.64 21.75 5.61
C ASN A 237 -17.01 21.86 4.23
N SER A 238 -17.05 23.07 3.66
CA SER A 238 -16.52 23.34 2.32
C SER A 238 -17.03 22.39 1.23
N GLY A 239 -18.22 21.80 1.42
CA GLY A 239 -18.89 20.91 0.49
C GLY A 239 -18.75 19.42 0.76
N GLY A 240 -18.09 19.01 1.88
CA GLY A 240 -17.96 17.61 2.30
C GLY A 240 -16.77 16.89 1.71
N PHE A 241 -16.87 15.54 1.60
CA PHE A 241 -15.75 14.69 1.19
C PHE A 241 -15.58 14.64 -0.33
N TYR A 242 -14.38 14.96 -0.80
CA TYR A 242 -13.99 14.92 -2.21
C TYR A 242 -12.80 13.98 -2.47
N LEU A 243 -12.71 13.50 -3.72
CA LEU A 243 -11.50 12.96 -4.33
C LEU A 243 -11.08 13.91 -5.46
N GLY A 244 -9.84 14.39 -5.43
CA GLY A 244 -9.28 15.30 -6.43
C GLY A 244 -9.67 16.77 -6.30
N ALA A 245 -10.33 17.15 -5.22
CA ALA A 245 -10.72 18.53 -4.95
C ALA A 245 -10.93 18.78 -3.46
N SER A 246 -11.12 20.05 -3.09
CA SER A 246 -11.67 20.50 -1.81
C SER A 246 -12.34 21.86 -1.98
N TYR A 247 -12.78 22.49 -0.90
CA TYR A 247 -13.28 23.85 -0.89
C TYR A 247 -14.39 24.10 -1.94
N GLY A 248 -15.46 23.29 -1.86
CA GLY A 248 -16.59 23.40 -2.77
C GLY A 248 -16.32 22.95 -4.21
N GLY A 249 -15.33 22.07 -4.43
CA GLY A 249 -14.94 21.59 -5.77
C GLY A 249 -13.83 22.42 -6.42
N GLY A 250 -13.26 23.41 -5.72
CA GLY A 250 -12.03 24.09 -6.10
C GLY A 250 -10.77 23.33 -5.70
N ARG A 251 -9.60 23.97 -5.72
CA ARG A 251 -8.32 23.41 -5.30
C ARG A 251 -8.05 22.02 -5.90
N THR A 252 -8.33 21.90 -7.19
CA THR A 252 -8.35 20.62 -7.89
C THR A 252 -6.94 20.05 -8.05
N LEU A 253 -6.87 18.72 -8.04
CA LEU A 253 -5.69 17.97 -8.43
C LEU A 253 -5.37 18.24 -9.92
N ASN A 254 -4.18 17.87 -10.36
CA ASN A 254 -3.80 17.72 -11.76
C ASN A 254 -2.92 16.47 -11.88
N GLY A 255 -3.55 15.31 -11.98
CA GLY A 255 -2.84 14.04 -11.98
C GLY A 255 -3.77 12.83 -12.01
N TYR A 256 -3.17 11.66 -11.99
CA TYR A 256 -3.88 10.39 -11.89
C TYR A 256 -3.89 9.89 -10.45
N VAL A 257 -4.99 9.24 -10.08
CA VAL A 257 -5.12 8.58 -8.78
C VAL A 257 -5.57 7.14 -8.93
N ALA A 258 -5.15 6.32 -7.99
CA ALA A 258 -5.54 4.92 -7.85
C ALA A 258 -5.56 4.55 -6.36
N GLU A 259 -6.22 3.44 -6.04
CA GLU A 259 -6.19 2.83 -4.71
C GLU A 259 -6.58 3.83 -3.59
N CYS A 260 -7.64 4.63 -3.80
CA CYS A 260 -8.16 5.55 -2.78
C CYS A 260 -8.94 4.78 -1.73
N ARG A 261 -8.58 4.94 -0.45
CA ARG A 261 -9.15 4.18 0.66
C ARG A 261 -9.41 5.05 1.87
N VAL A 262 -10.45 4.72 2.61
CA VAL A 262 -10.77 5.29 3.91
C VAL A 262 -10.92 4.16 4.92
N TRP A 263 -10.21 4.26 6.04
CA TRP A 263 -10.25 3.30 7.14
C TRP A 263 -10.74 3.97 8.41
N THR A 264 -11.56 3.29 9.21
CA THR A 264 -12.03 3.76 10.52
C THR A 264 -11.04 3.43 11.66
N ARG A 265 -9.81 3.11 11.32
CA ARG A 265 -8.73 2.80 12.24
C ARG A 265 -7.40 3.41 11.81
N ALA A 266 -6.49 3.57 12.75
CA ALA A 266 -5.11 3.93 12.46
C ALA A 266 -4.35 2.70 11.95
N LEU A 267 -3.84 2.77 10.71
CA LEU A 267 -2.98 1.74 10.16
C LEU A 267 -1.56 1.90 10.69
N SER A 268 -0.92 0.77 10.99
CA SER A 268 0.51 0.74 11.29
C SER A 268 1.35 0.97 10.02
N GLN A 269 2.59 1.40 10.19
CA GLN A 269 3.53 1.56 9.07
C GLN A 269 3.70 0.27 8.26
N SER A 270 3.73 -0.89 8.92
CA SER A 270 3.87 -2.18 8.23
C SER A 270 2.64 -2.54 7.40
N GLU A 271 1.43 -2.27 7.88
CA GLU A 271 0.20 -2.45 7.11
C GLU A 271 0.20 -1.56 5.87
N ILE A 272 0.52 -0.27 6.02
CA ILE A 272 0.63 0.67 4.91
C ILE A 272 1.66 0.18 3.89
N ALA A 273 2.88 -0.18 4.34
CA ALA A 273 3.96 -0.61 3.45
C ALA A 273 3.67 -1.91 2.70
N ASN A 274 2.95 -2.85 3.32
CA ASN A 274 2.61 -4.12 2.69
C ASN A 274 1.45 -4.01 1.70
N ASN A 275 0.56 -3.03 1.85
CA ASN A 275 -0.73 -2.95 1.17
C ASN A 275 -0.84 -1.77 0.18
N MET A 276 0.26 -1.11 -0.17
CA MET A 276 0.25 0.07 -1.05
C MET A 276 -0.43 -0.15 -2.41
N ASN A 277 -0.38 -1.38 -2.94
CA ASN A 277 -0.82 -1.67 -4.31
C ASN A 277 -2.22 -2.28 -4.40
N TYR A 278 -2.69 -2.86 -3.31
CA TYR A 278 -3.99 -3.52 -3.24
C TYR A 278 -4.31 -3.87 -1.78
N VAL A 279 -5.60 -3.91 -1.46
CA VAL A 279 -6.14 -4.50 -0.24
C VAL A 279 -7.37 -5.33 -0.58
N ASP A 280 -7.64 -6.35 0.23
CA ASP A 280 -8.92 -7.08 0.13
C ASP A 280 -10.05 -6.12 0.53
N PRO A 281 -11.08 -5.94 -0.32
CA PRO A 281 -12.23 -5.08 -0.01
C PRO A 281 -12.98 -5.44 1.28
N THR A 282 -12.81 -6.67 1.78
CA THR A 282 -13.41 -7.15 3.03
C THR A 282 -12.53 -6.95 4.25
N SER A 283 -11.41 -6.23 4.12
CA SER A 283 -10.46 -5.98 5.23
C SER A 283 -11.13 -5.26 6.40
N ASP A 284 -10.82 -5.69 7.61
CA ASP A 284 -11.39 -5.12 8.84
C ASP A 284 -11.04 -3.62 8.98
N GLY A 285 -12.07 -2.82 9.26
CA GLY A 285 -11.98 -1.38 9.40
C GLY A 285 -11.84 -0.60 8.07
N LEU A 286 -11.88 -1.26 6.91
CA LEU A 286 -11.93 -0.59 5.62
C LEU A 286 -13.35 -0.06 5.38
N LEU A 287 -13.52 1.27 5.46
CA LEU A 287 -14.80 1.93 5.33
C LEU A 287 -15.23 2.09 3.86
N ALA A 288 -14.31 2.55 3.02
CA ALA A 288 -14.57 2.75 1.59
C ALA A 288 -13.30 2.51 0.77
N TYR A 289 -13.46 1.96 -0.43
CA TYR A 289 -12.36 1.65 -1.33
C TYR A 289 -12.74 1.94 -2.78
N TRP A 290 -12.19 3.01 -3.33
CA TRP A 290 -12.30 3.37 -4.75
C TRP A 290 -10.96 3.06 -5.43
N ARG A 291 -10.95 1.95 -6.16
CA ARG A 291 -9.73 1.51 -6.85
C ARG A 291 -9.32 2.44 -7.98
N MET A 292 -10.26 3.25 -8.49
CA MET A 292 -10.07 4.19 -9.59
C MET A 292 -9.63 3.53 -10.91
N ASN A 293 -9.93 2.26 -11.09
CA ASN A 293 -9.55 1.47 -12.26
C ASN A 293 -10.72 1.19 -13.23
N ALA A 294 -11.91 1.55 -12.83
CA ALA A 294 -13.16 1.45 -13.62
C ALA A 294 -14.12 2.56 -13.21
N TRP A 295 -15.07 2.84 -14.07
CA TRP A 295 -16.16 3.78 -13.84
C TRP A 295 -17.39 3.35 -14.62
N GLU A 296 -18.54 3.82 -14.19
CA GLU A 296 -19.83 3.60 -14.84
C GLU A 296 -20.50 4.96 -15.15
N PRO A 297 -21.31 5.07 -16.22
CA PRO A 297 -22.12 6.26 -16.43
C PRO A 297 -23.06 6.51 -15.25
N ASN A 298 -23.23 7.76 -14.86
CA ASN A 298 -24.24 8.12 -13.85
C ASN A 298 -25.63 8.05 -14.46
N ASP A 299 -26.57 7.41 -13.77
CA ASP A 299 -27.97 7.28 -14.19
C ASP A 299 -28.71 8.65 -14.41
N SER A 300 -28.17 9.71 -13.79
CA SER A 300 -28.69 11.09 -14.02
C SER A 300 -28.43 11.61 -15.45
N GLY A 301 -27.69 10.86 -16.29
CA GLY A 301 -27.36 11.24 -17.66
C GLY A 301 -26.15 12.18 -17.80
N SER A 302 -25.53 12.57 -16.69
CA SER A 302 -24.29 13.35 -16.69
C SER A 302 -23.32 12.86 -15.61
N GLY A 303 -22.00 12.83 -15.95
CA GLY A 303 -20.97 12.37 -15.02
C GLY A 303 -20.79 10.86 -15.00
N ASN A 304 -20.04 10.39 -14.02
CA ASN A 304 -19.70 8.99 -13.85
C ASN A 304 -19.71 8.61 -12.36
N ILE A 305 -19.67 7.31 -12.09
CA ILE A 305 -19.57 6.73 -10.74
C ILE A 305 -18.39 5.80 -10.67
N VAL A 306 -17.58 5.93 -9.63
CA VAL A 306 -16.62 4.92 -9.21
C VAL A 306 -17.20 4.21 -8.00
N ARG A 307 -17.40 2.88 -8.13
CA ARG A 307 -18.02 2.07 -7.09
C ARG A 307 -17.11 1.90 -5.89
N ASP A 308 -17.70 1.94 -4.73
CA ASP A 308 -17.09 1.49 -3.48
C ASP A 308 -17.02 -0.04 -3.46
N LEU A 309 -15.82 -0.60 -3.46
CA LEU A 309 -15.60 -2.04 -3.52
C LEU A 309 -15.88 -2.77 -2.20
N THR A 310 -16.02 -2.04 -1.09
CA THR A 310 -16.33 -2.67 0.22
C THR A 310 -17.77 -3.18 0.30
N GLY A 311 -18.64 -2.67 -0.56
CA GLY A 311 -20.07 -2.96 -0.53
C GLY A 311 -20.87 -2.13 0.49
N HIS A 312 -20.25 -1.17 1.19
CA HIS A 312 -20.94 -0.29 2.14
C HIS A 312 -21.76 0.81 1.43
N GLY A 313 -21.57 0.99 0.11
CA GLY A 313 -22.38 1.93 -0.69
C GLY A 313 -21.86 3.37 -0.69
N TYR A 314 -20.62 3.60 -0.35
CA TYR A 314 -19.98 4.91 -0.40
C TYR A 314 -19.41 5.22 -1.79
N ASP A 315 -20.25 5.12 -2.81
CA ASP A 315 -19.86 5.37 -4.20
C ASP A 315 -19.39 6.82 -4.40
N ALA A 316 -18.36 7.01 -5.20
CA ALA A 316 -17.82 8.31 -5.56
C ALA A 316 -18.44 8.79 -6.89
N VAL A 317 -19.12 9.94 -6.87
CA VAL A 317 -19.81 10.53 -8.04
C VAL A 317 -18.95 11.62 -8.65
N GLY A 318 -18.59 11.45 -9.93
CA GLY A 318 -17.74 12.37 -10.70
C GLY A 318 -18.47 13.15 -11.77
N GLY A 319 -17.88 14.31 -12.16
CA GLY A 319 -18.48 15.24 -13.11
C GLY A 319 -18.25 14.92 -14.59
N SER A 320 -17.23 14.17 -14.95
CA SER A 320 -16.92 13.86 -16.36
C SER A 320 -17.74 12.68 -16.87
N SER A 321 -18.34 12.82 -18.06
CA SER A 321 -19.04 11.71 -18.71
C SER A 321 -18.10 10.69 -19.37
N ASN A 322 -16.79 11.00 -19.48
CA ASN A 322 -15.78 10.10 -20.02
C ASN A 322 -14.41 10.44 -19.40
N PRO A 323 -14.14 9.97 -18.18
CA PRO A 323 -12.87 10.26 -17.51
C PRO A 323 -11.68 9.63 -18.23
N THR A 324 -10.59 10.38 -18.33
CA THR A 324 -9.33 9.88 -18.89
C THR A 324 -8.70 8.86 -17.94
N MET A 325 -8.21 7.75 -18.50
CA MET A 325 -7.59 6.67 -17.75
C MET A 325 -6.17 6.39 -18.25
N MET A 326 -5.32 5.90 -17.37
CA MET A 326 -3.95 5.46 -17.64
C MET A 326 -3.76 4.02 -17.15
N ASP A 327 -3.11 3.17 -17.95
CA ASP A 327 -2.74 1.83 -17.52
C ASP A 327 -1.63 1.91 -16.45
N THR A 328 -1.73 1.05 -15.45
CA THR A 328 -0.78 1.00 -14.33
C THR A 328 -0.28 -0.42 -14.10
N LYS A 329 0.96 -0.52 -13.60
CA LYS A 329 1.57 -1.78 -13.20
C LYS A 329 2.34 -1.56 -11.91
N TRP A 330 1.91 -2.22 -10.84
CA TRP A 330 2.55 -2.17 -9.53
C TRP A 330 3.40 -3.44 -9.31
N ASN A 331 4.64 -3.27 -8.82
CA ASN A 331 5.54 -4.38 -8.47
C ASN A 331 5.60 -4.58 -6.97
#